data_de011339dc7a5c7a513d0705e2d95ebf
#
_entry.id   de011339dc7a5c7a513d0705e2d95ebf
#
_cell.length_a   1.000
_cell.length_b   1.000
_cell.length_c   1.000
_cell.angle_alpha   90.00
_cell.angle_beta   90.00
_cell.angle_gamma   90.00
#
_symmetry.space_group_name_H-M   'P 1'
#
loop_
_entity.id
_entity.type
_entity.pdbx_description
1 polymer ?
#
loop_
_entity_poly.entity_id
_entity_poly.type
_entity_poly.pdbx_seq_one_letter_code
_entity_poly.pdbx_strand_id
1 'polypeptide(L)'
;RVKPALYQRALDNLKAARKLRDEGGYKCGLYASSIAFDGAQGEKMKALIDKHVRPYVDEFYWLPLFDMGGAARADGKVPTAGNPGRLGNMRRPLPCWAVVREGHVTKDGLLAACCFGSGIDGDLIMADLKEVGFMEGWNSDKFQTLRKAHLAHDVKDTACMECIAA
;
A
#
# COMPACT_ATOMS: atom_id res chain seq x y z
N ARG A 1 -1.46 13.67 -10.10
CA ARG A 1 -1.04 13.42 -11.49
C ARG A 1 0.48 13.53 -11.57
N VAL A 2 1.17 12.47 -11.93
CA VAL A 2 2.64 12.51 -12.11
C VAL A 2 2.94 13.42 -13.29
N LYS A 3 3.87 14.38 -13.09
CA LYS A 3 4.29 15.28 -14.20
C LYS A 3 4.99 14.43 -15.29
N PRO A 4 4.72 14.66 -16.58
CA PRO A 4 5.32 13.89 -17.68
C PRO A 4 6.85 13.80 -17.59
N ALA A 5 7.52 14.88 -17.21
CA ALA A 5 8.97 14.91 -17.02
C ALA A 5 9.48 13.96 -15.94
N LEU A 6 8.71 13.75 -14.84
CA LEU A 6 9.07 12.80 -13.80
C LEU A 6 8.91 11.35 -14.26
N TYR A 7 7.88 11.08 -15.04
CA TYR A 7 7.69 9.77 -15.66
C TYR A 7 8.84 9.43 -16.61
N GLN A 8 9.21 10.36 -17.50
CA GLN A 8 10.32 10.16 -18.41
C GLN A 8 11.62 9.92 -17.65
N ARG A 9 11.92 10.72 -16.63
CA ARG A 9 13.11 10.53 -15.78
C ARG A 9 13.13 9.15 -15.09
N ALA A 10 11.97 8.66 -14.64
CA ALA A 10 11.89 7.32 -14.05
C ALA A 10 12.23 6.22 -15.07
N LEU A 11 11.75 6.34 -16.31
CA LEU A 11 12.09 5.42 -17.39
C LEU A 11 13.58 5.47 -17.75
N ASP A 12 14.16 6.65 -17.81
CA ASP A 12 15.58 6.82 -18.12
C ASP A 12 16.45 6.25 -17.00
N ASN A 13 16.07 6.44 -15.74
CA ASN A 13 16.73 5.81 -14.59
C ASN A 13 16.63 4.27 -14.64
N LEU A 14 15.48 3.72 -15.03
CA LEU A 14 15.31 2.27 -15.16
C LEU A 14 16.25 1.70 -16.25
N LYS A 15 16.35 2.37 -17.39
CA LYS A 15 17.26 1.99 -18.47
C LYS A 15 18.72 2.06 -18.02
N ALA A 16 19.08 3.13 -17.32
CA ALA A 16 20.43 3.32 -16.78
C ALA A 16 20.78 2.25 -15.74
N ALA A 17 19.83 1.92 -14.85
CA ALA A 17 20.00 0.85 -13.86
C ALA A 17 20.21 -0.51 -14.54
N ARG A 18 19.42 -0.84 -15.57
CA ARG A 18 19.58 -2.05 -16.35
C ARG A 18 20.96 -2.12 -17.01
N LYS A 19 21.37 -1.06 -17.68
CA LYS A 19 22.68 -0.97 -18.32
C LYS A 19 23.81 -1.15 -17.31
N LEU A 20 23.78 -0.40 -16.21
CA LEU A 20 24.79 -0.47 -15.17
C LEU A 20 24.91 -1.88 -14.58
N ARG A 21 23.78 -2.54 -14.31
CA ARG A 21 23.78 -3.91 -13.82
C ARG A 21 24.43 -4.87 -14.78
N ASP A 22 24.04 -4.82 -16.05
CA ASP A 22 24.50 -5.77 -17.06
C ASP A 22 25.99 -5.55 -17.39
N GLU A 23 26.44 -4.31 -17.52
CA GLU A 23 27.86 -3.97 -17.75
C GLU A 23 28.75 -4.25 -16.54
N GLY A 24 28.24 -4.06 -15.32
CA GLY A 24 28.96 -4.32 -14.08
C GLY A 24 28.90 -5.78 -13.61
N GLY A 25 28.14 -6.64 -14.28
CA GLY A 25 27.96 -8.04 -13.89
C GLY A 25 27.29 -8.23 -12.55
N TYR A 26 26.50 -7.25 -12.07
CA TYR A 26 25.82 -7.32 -10.76
C TYR A 26 24.69 -8.33 -10.77
N LYS A 27 24.67 -9.19 -9.75
CA LYS A 27 23.64 -10.26 -9.57
C LYS A 27 22.41 -9.76 -8.80
N CYS A 28 21.84 -8.64 -9.21
CA CYS A 28 20.59 -8.14 -8.62
C CYS A 28 19.46 -8.20 -9.64
N GLY A 29 18.24 -8.53 -9.18
CA GLY A 29 17.04 -8.48 -10.01
C GLY A 29 16.49 -7.06 -10.11
N LEU A 30 15.97 -6.72 -11.28
CA LEU A 30 15.22 -5.48 -11.52
C LEU A 30 13.75 -5.85 -11.68
N TYR A 31 12.91 -5.33 -10.80
CA TYR A 31 11.49 -5.63 -10.75
C TYR A 31 10.68 -4.35 -10.90
N ALA A 32 9.56 -4.45 -11.58
CA ALA A 32 8.61 -3.35 -11.66
C ALA A 32 7.18 -3.84 -11.46
N SER A 33 6.32 -2.97 -11.00
CA SER A 33 4.90 -3.25 -10.87
C SER A 33 4.06 -2.05 -11.26
N SER A 34 2.81 -2.30 -11.65
CA SER A 34 1.83 -1.25 -11.89
C SER A 34 0.46 -1.70 -11.42
N ILE A 35 -0.38 -0.73 -11.09
CA ILE A 35 -1.78 -1.01 -10.76
C ILE A 35 -2.51 -1.44 -12.04
N ALA A 36 -3.25 -2.54 -11.96
CA ALA A 36 -4.15 -2.96 -13.01
C ALA A 36 -5.41 -2.09 -13.03
N PHE A 37 -5.81 -1.65 -14.20
CA PHE A 37 -7.09 -1.00 -14.44
C PHE A 37 -7.83 -1.72 -15.55
N ASP A 38 -9.16 -1.66 -15.53
CA ASP A 38 -10.02 -2.22 -16.57
C ASP A 38 -10.23 -1.23 -17.74
N GLY A 39 -10.72 -1.76 -18.85
CA GLY A 39 -11.11 -0.99 -20.01
C GLY A 39 -9.96 -0.27 -20.72
N ALA A 40 -10.29 0.81 -21.40
CA ALA A 40 -9.35 1.53 -22.26
C ALA A 40 -8.11 2.09 -21.55
N GLN A 41 -8.21 2.38 -20.24
CA GLN A 41 -7.07 2.81 -19.44
C GLN A 41 -6.09 1.65 -19.22
N GLY A 42 -6.60 0.46 -18.90
CA GLY A 42 -5.79 -0.74 -18.74
C GLY A 42 -5.02 -1.10 -20.00
N GLU A 43 -5.69 -1.09 -21.15
CA GLU A 43 -5.08 -1.38 -22.44
C GLU A 43 -3.96 -0.38 -22.78
N LYS A 44 -4.20 0.92 -22.57
CA LYS A 44 -3.15 1.95 -22.77
C LYS A 44 -1.95 1.74 -21.86
N MET A 45 -2.20 1.42 -20.58
CA MET A 45 -1.13 1.16 -19.61
C MET A 45 -0.34 -0.08 -19.99
N LYS A 46 -1.02 -1.16 -20.39
CA LYS A 46 -0.36 -2.38 -20.86
C LYS A 46 0.57 -2.09 -22.03
N ALA A 47 0.08 -1.40 -23.06
CA ALA A 47 0.90 -1.04 -24.23
C ALA A 47 2.13 -0.20 -23.85
N LEU A 48 1.99 0.77 -22.94
CA LEU A 48 3.11 1.59 -22.46
C LEU A 48 4.12 0.75 -21.66
N ILE A 49 3.65 -0.14 -20.80
CA ILE A 49 4.51 -1.00 -19.98
C ILE A 49 5.26 -2.01 -20.86
N ASP A 50 4.58 -2.65 -21.80
CA ASP A 50 5.17 -3.63 -22.70
C ASP A 50 6.26 -2.99 -23.56
N LYS A 51 6.05 -1.73 -23.99
CA LYS A 51 7.00 -0.99 -24.81
C LYS A 51 8.17 -0.39 -24.02
N HIS A 52 7.92 0.17 -22.83
CA HIS A 52 8.86 1.06 -22.15
C HIS A 52 9.42 0.54 -20.83
N VAL A 53 8.82 -0.49 -20.23
CA VAL A 53 9.23 -1.02 -18.93
C VAL A 53 9.73 -2.46 -19.03
N ARG A 54 8.94 -3.36 -19.61
CA ARG A 54 9.29 -4.79 -19.69
C ARG A 54 10.67 -5.09 -20.27
N PRO A 55 11.16 -4.38 -21.28
CA PRO A 55 12.49 -4.65 -21.82
C PRO A 55 13.65 -4.40 -20.83
N TYR A 56 13.38 -3.68 -19.75
CA TYR A 56 14.42 -3.25 -18.80
C TYR A 56 14.30 -3.88 -17.41
N VAL A 57 13.35 -4.79 -17.22
CA VAL A 57 13.16 -5.52 -15.96
C VAL A 57 13.25 -7.01 -16.19
N ASP A 58 13.58 -7.74 -15.13
CA ASP A 58 13.61 -9.21 -15.14
C ASP A 58 12.21 -9.76 -14.94
N GLU A 59 11.38 -9.05 -14.15
CA GLU A 59 10.02 -9.45 -13.90
C GLU A 59 9.11 -8.22 -13.70
N PHE A 60 7.87 -8.36 -14.15
CA PHE A 60 6.85 -7.32 -14.04
C PHE A 60 5.54 -7.89 -13.47
N TYR A 61 4.97 -7.19 -12.48
CA TYR A 61 3.75 -7.60 -11.81
C TYR A 61 2.61 -6.61 -12.04
N TRP A 62 1.42 -7.14 -12.29
CA TRP A 62 0.20 -6.37 -12.14
C TRP A 62 -0.32 -6.50 -10.71
N LEU A 63 -0.52 -5.36 -10.07
CA LEU A 63 -1.09 -5.28 -8.73
C LEU A 63 -2.55 -4.82 -8.84
N PRO A 64 -3.44 -5.38 -8.03
CA PRO A 64 -4.80 -4.87 -7.95
C PRO A 64 -4.82 -3.45 -7.39
N LEU A 65 -5.81 -2.65 -7.80
CA LEU A 65 -6.10 -1.38 -7.14
C LEU A 65 -6.59 -1.67 -5.72
N PHE A 66 -5.91 -1.10 -4.73
CA PHE A 66 -6.31 -1.22 -3.33
C PHE A 66 -7.30 -0.13 -2.97
N ASP A 67 -8.35 -0.50 -2.26
CA ASP A 67 -9.36 0.45 -1.80
C ASP A 67 -8.84 1.35 -0.65
N MET A 68 -7.83 0.91 0.07
CA MET A 68 -7.18 1.66 1.15
C MET A 68 -8.18 2.17 2.21
N GLY A 69 -9.13 1.31 2.60
CA GLY A 69 -10.16 1.68 3.57
C GLY A 69 -11.19 2.69 3.02
N GLY A 70 -11.53 2.60 1.74
CA GLY A 70 -12.50 3.48 1.10
C GLY A 70 -11.90 4.69 0.37
N ALA A 71 -10.61 5.02 0.59
CA ALA A 71 -9.99 6.19 -0.01
C ALA A 71 -9.98 6.17 -1.55
N ALA A 72 -9.80 4.99 -2.16
CA ALA A 72 -9.84 4.88 -3.62
C ALA A 72 -11.23 5.18 -4.17
N ARG A 73 -12.29 4.78 -3.47
CA ARG A 73 -13.69 5.10 -3.83
C ARG A 73 -14.01 6.57 -3.62
N ALA A 74 -13.54 7.16 -2.52
CA ALA A 74 -13.70 8.60 -2.26
C ALA A 74 -13.09 9.45 -3.39
N ASP A 75 -11.99 8.98 -4.00
CA ASP A 75 -11.37 9.59 -5.18
C ASP A 75 -12.09 9.21 -6.52
N GLY A 76 -13.23 8.54 -6.48
CA GLY A 76 -13.95 8.08 -7.66
C GLY A 76 -13.27 6.93 -8.41
N LYS A 77 -12.30 6.26 -7.79
CA LYS A 77 -11.61 5.10 -8.38
C LYS A 77 -12.31 3.82 -7.94
N VAL A 78 -12.65 2.99 -8.90
CA VAL A 78 -13.30 1.70 -8.63
C VAL A 78 -12.26 0.60 -8.72
N PRO A 79 -12.20 -0.33 -7.76
CA PRO A 79 -11.37 -1.53 -7.88
C PRO A 79 -11.68 -2.29 -9.17
N THR A 80 -10.66 -2.91 -9.75
CA THR A 80 -10.76 -3.74 -10.96
C THR A 80 -11.81 -4.83 -10.78
N ALA A 81 -12.72 -5.01 -11.73
CA ALA A 81 -13.76 -6.03 -11.69
C ALA A 81 -13.16 -7.43 -11.52
N GLY A 82 -13.70 -8.23 -10.61
CA GLY A 82 -13.18 -9.56 -10.27
C GLY A 82 -11.89 -9.53 -9.41
N ASN A 83 -11.33 -8.35 -9.16
CA ASN A 83 -10.23 -8.13 -8.24
C ASN A 83 -10.51 -6.87 -7.43
N PRO A 84 -11.31 -6.96 -6.37
CA PRO A 84 -11.77 -5.81 -5.59
C PRO A 84 -10.64 -5.11 -4.83
N GLY A 85 -9.41 -5.38 -5.21
CA GLY A 85 -8.22 -4.86 -4.58
C GLY A 85 -7.73 -5.74 -3.43
N ARG A 86 -6.56 -5.40 -2.91
CA ARG A 86 -5.91 -6.16 -1.84
C ARG A 86 -6.83 -6.40 -0.64
N LEU A 87 -7.72 -5.45 -0.36
CA LEU A 87 -8.66 -5.54 0.76
C LEU A 87 -9.95 -6.26 0.39
N GLY A 88 -10.40 -6.19 -0.86
CA GLY A 88 -11.60 -6.87 -1.30
C GLY A 88 -11.42 -8.36 -1.58
N ASN A 89 -10.23 -8.77 -2.06
CA ASN A 89 -9.88 -10.20 -2.19
C ASN A 89 -9.25 -10.77 -0.93
N MET A 90 -8.69 -9.90 -0.11
CA MET A 90 -8.14 -10.24 1.17
C MET A 90 -8.92 -9.43 2.21
N ARG A 91 -10.19 -9.69 2.30
CA ARG A 91 -10.87 -9.42 3.54
C ARG A 91 -10.04 -10.11 4.59
N ARG A 92 -9.25 -9.34 5.30
CA ARG A 92 -8.30 -9.90 6.25
C ARG A 92 -9.11 -10.63 7.31
N PRO A 93 -8.82 -11.91 7.53
CA PRO A 93 -9.48 -12.60 8.62
C PRO A 93 -9.15 -11.86 9.91
N LEU A 94 -10.10 -11.82 10.82
CA LEU A 94 -9.82 -11.40 12.19
C LEU A 94 -9.05 -12.49 12.92
N PRO A 95 -8.07 -12.13 13.74
CA PRO A 95 -7.54 -10.78 13.92
C PRO A 95 -6.63 -10.35 12.75
N CYS A 96 -6.65 -9.05 12.42
CA CYS A 96 -5.68 -8.50 11.46
C CYS A 96 -4.30 -8.43 12.13
N TRP A 97 -3.36 -9.23 11.62
CA TRP A 97 -2.01 -9.34 12.21
C TRP A 97 -1.18 -8.05 12.09
N ALA A 98 -1.51 -7.14 11.18
CA ALA A 98 -0.85 -5.83 11.13
C ALA A 98 -0.99 -5.07 12.46
N VAL A 99 -2.19 -5.08 13.06
CA VAL A 99 -2.46 -4.42 14.35
C VAL A 99 -1.68 -5.04 15.52
N VAL A 100 -1.27 -6.31 15.38
CA VAL A 100 -0.59 -7.05 16.44
C VAL A 100 0.93 -7.08 16.27
N ARG A 101 1.42 -7.06 15.03
CA ARG A 101 2.83 -7.32 14.70
C ARG A 101 3.56 -6.14 14.09
N GLU A 102 2.84 -5.12 13.61
CA GLU A 102 3.43 -4.03 12.85
C GLU A 102 3.16 -2.69 13.55
N GLY A 103 4.16 -1.84 13.61
CA GLY A 103 4.04 -0.44 14.01
C GLY A 103 4.51 0.43 12.86
N HIS A 104 3.67 1.36 12.44
CA HIS A 104 3.96 2.27 11.33
C HIS A 104 4.20 3.67 11.88
N VAL A 105 5.37 4.23 11.60
CA VAL A 105 5.70 5.60 12.00
C VAL A 105 5.58 6.51 10.79
N THR A 106 4.77 7.56 10.92
CA THR A 106 4.62 8.56 9.86
C THR A 106 5.81 9.51 9.82
N LYS A 107 5.95 10.26 8.74
CA LYS A 107 6.98 11.31 8.60
C LYS A 107 6.88 12.40 9.70
N ASP A 108 5.72 12.55 10.30
CA ASP A 108 5.44 13.55 11.34
C ASP A 108 5.69 12.99 12.76
N GLY A 109 6.15 11.74 12.88
CA GLY A 109 6.45 11.08 14.14
C GLY A 109 5.22 10.49 14.83
N LEU A 110 4.13 10.24 14.11
CA LEU A 110 2.94 9.60 14.66
C LEU A 110 3.03 8.08 14.53
N LEU A 111 2.68 7.35 15.56
CA LEU A 111 2.54 5.89 15.54
C LEU A 111 1.15 5.52 15.04
N ALA A 112 1.09 4.83 13.92
CA ALA A 112 -0.15 4.33 13.34
C ALA A 112 -0.29 2.80 13.51
N ALA A 113 -1.52 2.33 13.63
CA ALA A 113 -1.84 0.91 13.80
C ALA A 113 -1.57 0.07 12.55
N CYS A 114 -1.57 0.68 11.37
CA CYS A 114 -1.23 0.01 10.11
C CYS A 114 -0.78 1.03 9.05
N CYS A 115 -0.24 0.54 7.92
CA CYS A 115 0.25 1.40 6.83
C CYS A 115 -0.85 2.24 6.15
N PHE A 116 -2.10 1.92 6.31
CA PHE A 116 -3.22 2.70 5.78
C PHE A 116 -3.63 3.85 6.71
N GLY A 117 -3.24 3.80 8.00
CA GLY A 117 -3.58 4.82 8.99
C GLY A 117 -2.89 6.16 8.80
N SER A 118 -1.83 6.22 8.00
CA SER A 118 -1.02 7.42 7.84
C SER A 118 -1.64 8.51 6.93
N GLY A 119 -2.79 8.25 6.32
CA GLY A 119 -3.36 9.20 5.36
C GLY A 119 -4.87 9.37 5.39
N ILE A 120 -5.60 8.59 6.16
CA ILE A 120 -7.06 8.49 6.01
C ILE A 120 -7.82 8.93 7.25
N ASP A 121 -7.39 8.58 8.47
CA ASP A 121 -8.14 8.93 9.68
C ASP A 121 -7.25 8.98 10.93
N GLY A 122 -7.45 10.02 11.75
CA GLY A 122 -6.84 10.14 13.07
C GLY A 122 -7.17 8.97 14.01
N ASP A 123 -8.18 8.18 13.69
CA ASP A 123 -8.60 7.02 14.47
C ASP A 123 -7.59 5.87 14.45
N LEU A 124 -6.80 5.75 13.39
CA LEU A 124 -5.69 4.79 13.31
C LEU A 124 -4.37 5.33 13.83
N ILE A 125 -4.30 6.58 14.28
CA ILE A 125 -3.14 7.11 14.99
C ILE A 125 -3.25 6.74 16.45
N MET A 126 -2.26 6.01 16.94
CA MET A 126 -2.24 5.41 18.28
C MET A 126 -1.50 6.27 19.30
N ALA A 127 -0.47 6.99 18.87
CA ALA A 127 0.33 7.89 19.71
C ALA A 127 1.10 8.93 18.89
N ASP A 128 1.49 10.04 19.52
CA ASP A 128 2.51 10.95 19.03
C ASP A 128 3.86 10.59 19.68
N LEU A 129 4.82 10.14 18.86
CA LEU A 129 6.15 9.74 19.34
C LEU A 129 7.08 10.93 19.68
N LYS A 130 6.59 12.16 19.52
CA LYS A 130 7.25 13.35 20.06
C LYS A 130 6.94 13.54 21.55
N GLU A 131 5.83 12.99 22.02
CA GLU A 131 5.34 13.10 23.38
C GLU A 131 5.65 11.84 24.20
N VAL A 132 5.63 10.67 23.56
CA VAL A 132 5.82 9.37 24.25
C VAL A 132 6.83 8.49 23.54
N GLY A 133 7.46 7.57 24.26
CA GLY A 133 8.34 6.58 23.67
C GLY A 133 7.60 5.56 22.80
N PHE A 134 8.30 4.95 21.82
CA PHE A 134 7.68 3.96 20.92
C PHE A 134 6.96 2.84 21.66
N MET A 135 7.59 2.24 22.67
CA MET A 135 7.00 1.14 23.44
C MET A 135 5.81 1.57 24.28
N GLU A 136 5.80 2.81 24.75
CA GLU A 136 4.67 3.40 25.46
C GLU A 136 3.49 3.60 24.50
N GLY A 137 3.73 4.20 23.34
CA GLY A 137 2.74 4.33 22.27
C GLY A 137 2.21 2.98 21.77
N TRP A 138 3.10 2.00 21.62
CA TRP A 138 2.76 0.63 21.22
C TRP A 138 1.86 -0.07 22.25
N ASN A 139 1.99 0.23 23.53
CA ASN A 139 1.20 -0.31 24.61
C ASN A 139 0.10 0.66 25.10
N SER A 140 -0.15 1.75 24.39
CA SER A 140 -1.18 2.72 24.73
C SER A 140 -2.58 2.07 24.84
N ASP A 141 -3.45 2.64 25.66
CA ASP A 141 -4.83 2.15 25.81
C ASP A 141 -5.58 2.11 24.49
N LYS A 142 -5.35 3.11 23.61
CA LYS A 142 -5.95 3.16 22.29
C LYS A 142 -5.53 1.95 21.44
N PHE A 143 -4.25 1.61 21.44
CA PHE A 143 -3.74 0.47 20.70
C PHE A 143 -4.21 -0.87 21.30
N GLN A 144 -4.23 -0.97 22.62
CA GLN A 144 -4.73 -2.16 23.30
C GLN A 144 -6.22 -2.38 23.05
N THR A 145 -7.01 -1.31 23.03
CA THR A 145 -8.45 -1.37 22.73
C THR A 145 -8.68 -1.89 21.32
N LEU A 146 -7.93 -1.37 20.32
CA LEU A 146 -8.03 -1.85 18.96
C LEU A 146 -7.64 -3.34 18.84
N ARG A 147 -6.56 -3.77 19.50
CA ARG A 147 -6.15 -5.17 19.52
C ARG A 147 -7.19 -6.08 20.14
N LYS A 148 -7.80 -5.66 21.26
CA LYS A 148 -8.89 -6.40 21.91
C LYS A 148 -10.09 -6.57 21.00
N ALA A 149 -10.48 -5.52 20.27
CA ALA A 149 -11.55 -5.58 19.27
C ALA A 149 -11.24 -6.61 18.18
N HIS A 150 -10.01 -6.63 17.67
CA HIS A 150 -9.58 -7.62 16.68
C HIS A 150 -9.58 -9.04 17.22
N LEU A 151 -9.11 -9.25 18.45
CA LEU A 151 -9.10 -10.58 19.09
C LEU A 151 -10.51 -11.07 19.45
N ALA A 152 -11.41 -10.16 19.78
CA ALA A 152 -12.81 -10.45 20.03
C ALA A 152 -13.61 -10.69 18.72
N HIS A 153 -12.99 -10.50 17.56
CA HIS A 153 -13.63 -10.55 16.24
C HIS A 153 -14.78 -9.53 16.08
N ASP A 154 -14.73 -8.44 16.81
CA ASP A 154 -15.69 -7.33 16.74
C ASP A 154 -14.97 -5.99 16.53
N VAL A 155 -14.95 -5.54 15.29
CA VAL A 155 -14.30 -4.29 14.86
C VAL A 155 -15.32 -3.27 14.32
N LYS A 156 -16.63 -3.46 14.59
CA LYS A 156 -17.71 -2.67 14.00
C LYS A 156 -17.59 -1.17 14.27
N ASP A 157 -17.16 -0.80 15.47
CA ASP A 157 -17.02 0.60 15.86
C ASP A 157 -15.57 1.09 15.78
N THR A 158 -14.76 0.47 14.92
CA THR A 158 -13.37 0.84 14.73
C THR A 158 -13.11 1.30 13.29
N ALA A 159 -12.04 2.07 13.08
CA ALA A 159 -11.56 2.45 11.75
C ALA A 159 -11.15 1.23 10.87
N CYS A 160 -11.13 0.03 11.43
CA CYS A 160 -10.82 -1.20 10.71
C CYS A 160 -12.04 -1.87 10.07
N MET A 161 -13.27 -1.41 10.39
CA MET A 161 -14.50 -2.04 9.91
C MET A 161 -14.54 -2.18 8.38
N GLU A 162 -14.19 -1.13 7.66
CA GLU A 162 -14.19 -1.12 6.19
C GLU A 162 -13.10 -2.02 5.56
N CYS A 163 -12.06 -2.34 6.33
CA CYS A 163 -10.97 -3.21 5.88
C CYS A 163 -11.22 -4.69 6.13
N ILE A 164 -12.03 -4.98 7.12
CA ILE A 164 -12.32 -6.34 7.56
C ILE A 164 -13.63 -6.78 6.94
N ALA A 165 -13.66 -7.99 6.47
CA ALA A 165 -14.91 -8.55 5.99
C ALA A 165 -15.88 -8.71 7.13
N ALA A 166 -17.06 -8.18 6.95
CA ALA A 166 -18.22 -8.67 7.64
C ALA A 166 -18.55 -10.10 7.19
#